data_2d6584a11b1d0d549fdcaeec4d59edbb
#
_entry.id   2d6584a11b1d0d549fdcaeec4d59edbb
#
_cell.length_a   1.000
_cell.length_b   1.000
_cell.length_c   1.000
_cell.angle_alpha   90.00
_cell.angle_beta   90.00
_cell.angle_gamma   90.00
#
_symmetry.space_group_name_H-M   'P 1'
#
loop_
_entity.id
_entity.type
_entity.pdbx_description
1 polymer ?
#
loop_
_entity_poly.entity_id
_entity_poly.type
_entity_poly.pdbx_seq_one_letter_code
_entity_poly.pdbx_strand_id
1 'polypeptide(L)'
;MLYSPESFKVSTPSDREIVIERDFNAPRRLVWDAFTKPELVRRWLLGPDGWTMPVCEIDLRVGGAYRYVWRKESTGTNMGMGGVFREVARPERLVATEKFDDAWYPGEAVDTTVFEERGGITKVRLTVLYESKEARDTATRSGMEHGMVAGYNRLEEVLASLIETGAF
;
A
#
# COMPACT_ATOMS: atom_id res chain seq x y z
N MET A 1 -5.00 23.42 6.90
CA MET A 1 -4.39 22.88 5.68
C MET A 1 -5.49 22.46 4.71
N LEU A 2 -5.34 22.79 3.45
CA LEU A 2 -6.29 22.35 2.44
C LEU A 2 -5.90 20.95 1.95
N TYR A 3 -6.89 20.08 1.87
CA TYR A 3 -6.71 18.77 1.29
C TYR A 3 -6.41 18.88 -0.21
N SER A 4 -5.45 18.10 -0.68
CA SER A 4 -5.07 18.05 -2.10
C SER A 4 -4.95 16.62 -2.58
N PRO A 5 -5.83 16.15 -3.48
CA PRO A 5 -5.69 14.83 -4.06
C PRO A 5 -4.46 14.72 -4.98
N GLU A 6 -3.87 15.85 -5.35
CA GLU A 6 -2.66 15.91 -6.17
C GLU A 6 -1.37 15.83 -5.34
N SER A 7 -1.47 15.54 -4.04
CA SER A 7 -0.32 15.45 -3.13
C SER A 7 0.54 14.19 -3.35
N PHE A 8 0.20 13.35 -4.32
CA PHE A 8 0.97 12.13 -4.64
C PHE A 8 2.38 12.49 -5.10
N LYS A 9 3.37 11.94 -4.41
CA LYS A 9 4.78 12.16 -4.70
C LYS A 9 5.55 10.85 -4.65
N VAL A 10 6.45 10.67 -5.59
CA VAL A 10 7.40 9.56 -5.60
C VAL A 10 8.80 10.13 -5.61
N SER A 11 9.67 9.62 -4.75
CA SER A 11 11.06 10.03 -4.67
C SER A 11 11.98 8.82 -4.41
N THR A 12 13.26 9.01 -4.69
CA THR A 12 14.28 7.96 -4.49
C THR A 12 15.43 8.58 -3.67
N PRO A 13 15.24 8.71 -2.34
CA PRO A 13 16.19 9.42 -1.48
C PRO A 13 17.53 8.69 -1.31
N SER A 14 17.60 7.40 -1.64
CA SER A 14 18.86 6.63 -1.62
C SER A 14 18.86 5.63 -2.78
N ASP A 15 20.00 4.94 -2.97
CA ASP A 15 20.16 3.95 -4.04
C ASP A 15 19.19 2.76 -3.94
N ARG A 16 18.68 2.50 -2.74
CA ARG A 16 17.87 1.30 -2.46
C ARG A 16 16.42 1.61 -2.10
N GLU A 17 16.04 2.88 -2.05
CA GLU A 17 14.71 3.28 -1.56
C GLU A 17 13.84 3.91 -2.64
N ILE A 18 12.53 3.61 -2.55
CA ILE A 18 11.47 4.36 -3.21
C ILE A 18 10.57 4.86 -2.09
N VAL A 19 10.26 6.15 -2.08
CA VAL A 19 9.33 6.75 -1.11
C VAL A 19 8.11 7.26 -1.87
N ILE A 20 6.93 6.86 -1.38
CA ILE A 20 5.65 7.25 -1.95
C ILE A 20 4.86 7.96 -0.87
N GLU A 21 4.39 9.17 -1.14
CA GLU A 21 3.62 9.97 -0.20
C GLU A 21 2.31 10.43 -0.81
N ARG A 22 1.27 10.48 0.01
CA ARG A 22 -0.01 11.11 -0.36
C ARG A 22 -0.79 11.48 0.89
N ASP A 23 -1.55 12.58 0.80
CA ASP A 23 -2.51 12.99 1.81
C ASP A 23 -3.88 12.40 1.50
N PHE A 24 -4.59 11.98 2.56
CA PHE A 24 -5.96 11.46 2.47
C PHE A 24 -6.85 12.27 3.41
N ASN A 25 -8.06 12.58 2.94
CA ASN A 25 -9.02 13.37 3.72
C ASN A 25 -9.79 12.48 4.70
N ALA A 26 -9.08 11.94 5.69
CA ALA A 26 -9.64 11.05 6.70
C ALA A 26 -8.72 11.00 7.92
N PRO A 27 -9.28 10.68 9.12
CA PRO A 27 -8.47 10.53 10.32
C PRO A 27 -7.57 9.29 10.21
N ARG A 28 -6.44 9.34 10.85
CA ARG A 28 -5.38 8.32 10.81
C ARG A 28 -5.88 6.92 11.18
N ARG A 29 -6.72 6.79 12.19
CA ARG A 29 -7.26 5.48 12.60
C ARG A 29 -8.06 4.81 11.48
N LEU A 30 -8.77 5.60 10.70
CA LEU A 30 -9.58 5.10 9.58
C LEU A 30 -8.67 4.67 8.41
N VAL A 31 -7.64 5.47 8.13
CA VAL A 31 -6.65 5.14 7.10
C VAL A 31 -5.88 3.86 7.49
N TRP A 32 -5.50 3.74 8.76
CA TRP A 32 -4.90 2.52 9.30
C TRP A 32 -5.78 1.31 9.04
N ASP A 33 -7.08 1.41 9.36
CA ASP A 33 -8.02 0.31 9.15
C ASP A 33 -8.10 -0.06 7.66
N ALA A 34 -8.11 0.93 6.78
CA ALA A 34 -8.14 0.68 5.33
C ALA A 34 -6.90 -0.05 4.82
N PHE A 35 -5.77 0.10 5.49
CA PHE A 35 -4.51 -0.59 5.14
C PHE A 35 -4.37 -1.98 5.78
N THR A 36 -5.17 -2.29 6.80
CA THR A 36 -4.94 -3.48 7.63
C THR A 36 -6.12 -4.44 7.72
N LYS A 37 -7.32 -4.01 7.37
CA LYS A 37 -8.50 -4.88 7.36
C LYS A 37 -8.71 -5.46 5.97
N PRO A 38 -8.69 -6.80 5.81
CA PRO A 38 -8.82 -7.44 4.48
C PRO A 38 -10.03 -6.97 3.69
N GLU A 39 -11.19 -6.81 4.33
CA GLU A 39 -12.42 -6.37 3.67
C GLU A 39 -12.30 -4.95 3.09
N LEU A 40 -11.43 -4.12 3.65
CA LEU A 40 -11.17 -2.77 3.13
C LEU A 40 -10.04 -2.78 2.10
N VAL A 41 -8.95 -3.51 2.36
CA VAL A 41 -7.82 -3.63 1.44
C VAL A 41 -8.27 -4.09 0.05
N ARG A 42 -9.19 -5.06 0.00
CA ARG A 42 -9.75 -5.59 -1.25
C ARG A 42 -10.46 -4.56 -2.12
N ARG A 43 -10.85 -3.44 -1.54
CA ARG A 43 -11.63 -2.42 -2.25
C ARG A 43 -10.75 -1.40 -2.97
N TRP A 44 -9.48 -1.30 -2.59
CA TRP A 44 -8.64 -0.25 -3.18
C TRP A 44 -7.26 -0.73 -3.68
N LEU A 45 -6.64 -1.73 -3.04
CA LEU A 45 -5.30 -2.20 -3.42
C LEU A 45 -5.38 -3.17 -4.59
N LEU A 46 -5.80 -2.65 -5.75
CA LEU A 46 -6.09 -3.45 -6.94
C LEU A 46 -5.20 -3.14 -8.13
N GLY A 47 -4.35 -2.11 -8.03
CA GLY A 47 -3.56 -1.66 -9.18
C GLY A 47 -4.43 -1.05 -10.27
N PRO A 48 -4.06 -1.20 -11.55
CA PRO A 48 -4.87 -0.69 -12.67
C PRO A 48 -6.24 -1.37 -12.74
N ASP A 49 -7.16 -0.77 -13.51
CA ASP A 49 -8.47 -1.37 -13.73
C ASP A 49 -8.35 -2.75 -14.36
N GLY A 50 -9.32 -3.61 -14.05
CA GLY A 50 -9.37 -4.96 -14.60
C GLY A 50 -8.79 -6.04 -13.69
N TRP A 51 -8.31 -5.65 -12.51
CA TRP A 51 -7.79 -6.59 -11.50
C TRP A 51 -8.74 -6.70 -10.32
N THR A 52 -8.81 -7.90 -9.75
CA THR A 52 -9.52 -8.18 -8.50
C THR A 52 -8.55 -8.83 -7.52
N MET A 53 -8.96 -8.97 -6.26
CA MET A 53 -8.12 -9.58 -5.22
C MET A 53 -8.83 -10.79 -4.62
N PRO A 54 -8.70 -11.99 -5.23
CA PRO A 54 -9.35 -13.20 -4.71
C PRO A 54 -8.82 -13.65 -3.35
N VAL A 55 -7.56 -13.32 -3.01
CA VAL A 55 -6.99 -13.66 -1.69
C VAL A 55 -6.47 -12.38 -1.04
N CYS A 56 -6.91 -12.16 0.20
CA CYS A 56 -6.40 -11.07 1.05
C CYS A 56 -6.44 -11.58 2.49
N GLU A 57 -5.28 -11.98 3.00
CA GLU A 57 -5.13 -12.52 4.35
C GLU A 57 -4.13 -11.68 5.12
N ILE A 58 -4.48 -11.28 6.34
CA ILE A 58 -3.63 -10.41 7.16
C ILE A 58 -3.69 -10.91 8.60
N ASP A 59 -2.57 -11.39 9.12
CA ASP A 59 -2.38 -11.72 10.54
C ASP A 59 -1.62 -10.54 11.16
N LEU A 60 -2.35 -9.54 11.62
CA LEU A 60 -1.80 -8.25 12.04
C LEU A 60 -1.16 -8.30 13.42
N ARG A 61 0.04 -8.86 13.48
CA ARG A 61 0.89 -8.91 14.67
C ARG A 61 2.33 -9.06 14.24
N VAL A 62 3.26 -8.72 15.11
CA VAL A 62 4.69 -8.95 14.85
C VAL A 62 4.90 -10.45 14.65
N GLY A 63 5.54 -10.82 13.54
CA GLY A 63 5.73 -12.21 13.15
C GLY A 63 4.56 -12.83 12.40
N GLY A 64 3.42 -12.15 12.32
CA GLY A 64 2.28 -12.58 11.51
C GLY A 64 2.55 -12.39 10.04
N ALA A 65 1.90 -13.20 9.19
CA ALA A 65 2.06 -13.16 7.75
C ALA A 65 0.88 -12.44 7.09
N TYR A 66 1.13 -11.88 5.93
CA TYR A 66 0.05 -11.43 5.06
C TYR A 66 0.22 -12.04 3.68
N ARG A 67 -0.90 -12.16 2.95
CA ARG A 67 -0.92 -12.73 1.60
C ARG A 67 -1.95 -12.02 0.75
N TYR A 68 -1.51 -11.51 -0.40
CA TYR A 68 -2.37 -10.92 -1.42
C TYR A 68 -2.22 -11.70 -2.71
N VAL A 69 -3.35 -12.00 -3.36
CA VAL A 69 -3.33 -12.54 -4.72
C VAL A 69 -4.26 -11.67 -5.55
N TRP A 70 -3.74 -11.11 -6.63
CA TRP A 70 -4.50 -10.35 -7.62
C TRP A 70 -4.76 -11.20 -8.83
N ARG A 71 -5.92 -10.99 -9.43
CA ARG A 71 -6.31 -11.69 -10.66
C ARG A 71 -6.67 -10.68 -11.72
N LYS A 72 -6.04 -10.79 -12.88
CA LYS A 72 -6.41 -10.02 -14.06
C LYS A 72 -7.59 -10.72 -14.74
N GLU A 73 -8.76 -10.11 -14.69
CA GLU A 73 -10.01 -10.75 -15.11
C GLU A 73 -10.05 -11.08 -16.60
N SER A 74 -9.42 -10.25 -17.45
CA SER A 74 -9.41 -10.47 -18.90
C SER A 74 -8.64 -11.72 -19.31
N THR A 75 -7.64 -12.16 -18.55
CA THR A 75 -6.76 -13.28 -18.89
C THR A 75 -6.79 -14.43 -17.90
N GLY A 76 -7.33 -14.19 -16.68
CA GLY A 76 -7.25 -15.15 -15.59
C GLY A 76 -5.88 -15.29 -14.97
N THR A 77 -4.93 -14.38 -15.31
CA THR A 77 -3.58 -14.40 -14.75
C THR A 77 -3.60 -13.97 -13.29
N ASN A 78 -2.94 -14.73 -12.43
CA ASN A 78 -2.79 -14.41 -11.01
C ASN A 78 -1.39 -13.88 -10.73
N MET A 79 -1.32 -12.92 -9.79
CA MET A 79 -0.07 -12.39 -9.26
C MET A 79 -0.15 -12.39 -7.74
N GLY A 80 0.77 -13.07 -7.06
CA GLY A 80 0.79 -13.18 -5.61
C GLY A 80 1.93 -12.42 -4.98
N MET A 81 1.68 -11.92 -3.78
CA MET A 81 2.67 -11.24 -2.95
C MET A 81 2.40 -11.55 -1.48
N GLY A 82 3.43 -11.62 -0.70
CA GLY A 82 3.29 -11.80 0.75
C GLY A 82 4.52 -11.38 1.51
N GLY A 83 4.42 -11.48 2.82
CA GLY A 83 5.50 -11.11 3.72
C GLY A 83 5.13 -11.34 5.17
N VAL A 84 5.95 -10.78 6.05
CA VAL A 84 5.83 -10.92 7.51
C VAL A 84 5.91 -9.53 8.12
N PHE A 85 5.05 -9.25 9.11
CA PHE A 85 5.09 -8.00 9.86
C PHE A 85 6.25 -8.00 10.83
N ARG A 86 7.04 -6.93 10.81
CA ARG A 86 8.16 -6.70 11.72
C ARG A 86 7.84 -5.70 12.82
N GLU A 87 6.90 -4.77 12.54
CA GLU A 87 6.45 -3.79 13.51
C GLU A 87 4.99 -3.47 13.25
N VAL A 88 4.19 -3.41 14.30
CA VAL A 88 2.78 -3.03 14.25
C VAL A 88 2.55 -2.03 15.38
N ALA A 89 2.57 -0.75 15.08
CA ALA A 89 2.36 0.34 16.03
C ALA A 89 1.12 1.15 15.60
N ARG A 90 -0.05 0.63 15.94
CA ARG A 90 -1.34 1.23 15.59
C ARG A 90 -1.52 2.59 16.26
N PRO A 91 -1.99 3.61 15.58
CA PRO A 91 -2.26 3.73 14.14
C PRO A 91 -1.17 4.49 13.39
N GLU A 92 0.06 4.39 13.86
CA GLU A 92 1.17 5.27 13.46
C GLU A 92 2.13 4.67 12.44
N ARG A 93 2.45 3.37 12.62
CA ARG A 93 3.57 2.79 11.86
C ARG A 93 3.39 1.29 11.66
N LEU A 94 3.69 0.85 10.44
CA LEU A 94 3.60 -0.53 10.04
C LEU A 94 4.87 -0.90 9.25
N VAL A 95 5.56 -1.95 9.64
CA VAL A 95 6.74 -2.44 8.91
C VAL A 95 6.52 -3.89 8.52
N ALA A 96 6.70 -4.22 7.26
CA ALA A 96 6.52 -5.57 6.75
C ALA A 96 7.52 -5.88 5.65
N THR A 97 7.83 -7.15 5.47
CA THR A 97 8.59 -7.60 4.30
C THR A 97 7.67 -7.73 3.10
N GLU A 98 8.24 -7.68 1.90
CA GLU A 98 7.48 -7.80 0.66
C GLU A 98 8.24 -8.69 -0.31
N LYS A 99 7.56 -9.72 -0.82
CA LYS A 99 8.12 -10.59 -1.85
C LYS A 99 7.01 -11.09 -2.75
N PHE A 100 7.19 -10.89 -4.07
CA PHE A 100 6.28 -11.42 -5.07
C PHE A 100 6.62 -12.88 -5.38
N ASP A 101 5.60 -13.68 -5.72
CA ASP A 101 5.79 -15.09 -6.06
C ASP A 101 6.69 -15.23 -7.31
N ASP A 102 6.38 -14.44 -8.35
CA ASP A 102 7.18 -14.35 -9.57
C ASP A 102 7.89 -12.99 -9.54
N ALA A 103 8.90 -12.88 -8.70
CA ALA A 103 9.58 -11.62 -8.46
C ALA A 103 10.30 -11.12 -9.71
N TRP A 104 10.00 -9.87 -10.09
CA TRP A 104 10.67 -9.19 -11.20
C TRP A 104 11.91 -8.40 -10.75
N TYR A 105 12.18 -8.40 -9.46
CA TYR A 105 13.40 -7.83 -8.90
C TYR A 105 14.03 -8.83 -7.92
N PRO A 106 15.36 -8.86 -7.79
CA PRO A 106 16.01 -9.79 -6.87
C PRO A 106 15.79 -9.41 -5.42
N GLY A 107 15.62 -10.43 -4.57
CA GLY A 107 15.55 -10.28 -3.13
C GLY A 107 14.17 -9.90 -2.59
N GLU A 108 14.15 -9.54 -1.32
CA GLU A 108 12.98 -9.17 -0.56
C GLU A 108 13.04 -7.67 -0.23
N ALA A 109 11.93 -6.98 -0.34
CA ALA A 109 11.86 -5.58 0.07
C ALA A 109 11.32 -5.46 1.50
N VAL A 110 11.56 -4.32 2.12
CA VAL A 110 10.98 -3.96 3.43
C VAL A 110 10.16 -2.71 3.24
N ASP A 111 8.88 -2.81 3.55
CA ASP A 111 7.91 -1.71 3.44
C ASP A 111 7.69 -1.10 4.82
N THR A 112 7.95 0.20 4.94
CA THR A 112 7.64 0.98 6.14
C THR A 112 6.56 1.98 5.78
N THR A 113 5.41 1.87 6.43
CA THR A 113 4.29 2.80 6.22
C THR A 113 4.09 3.63 7.48
N VAL A 114 4.13 4.94 7.35
CA VAL A 114 3.92 5.90 8.44
C VAL A 114 2.67 6.71 8.16
N PHE A 115 1.83 6.87 9.19
CA PHE A 115 0.56 7.59 9.12
C PHE A 115 0.64 8.80 10.05
N GLU A 116 0.66 10.01 9.48
CA GLU A 116 0.69 11.25 10.24
C GLU A 116 -0.59 12.03 10.02
N GLU A 117 -1.29 12.37 11.10
CA GLU A 117 -2.54 13.12 11.02
C GLU A 117 -2.35 14.55 11.46
N ARG A 118 -2.92 15.50 10.69
CA ARG A 118 -3.02 16.91 11.04
C ARG A 118 -4.35 17.46 10.57
N GLY A 119 -5.18 17.94 11.51
CA GLY A 119 -6.45 18.56 11.18
C GLY A 119 -7.41 17.65 10.41
N GLY A 120 -7.44 16.37 10.73
CA GLY A 120 -8.32 15.40 10.07
C GLY A 120 -7.81 14.90 8.72
N ILE A 121 -6.62 15.31 8.31
CA ILE A 121 -5.97 14.85 7.08
C ILE A 121 -4.79 13.96 7.45
N THR A 122 -4.68 12.79 6.85
CA THR A 122 -3.60 11.85 7.11
C THR A 122 -2.64 11.80 5.93
N LYS A 123 -1.36 12.08 6.21
CA LYS A 123 -0.29 11.84 5.25
C LYS A 123 0.19 10.40 5.42
N VAL A 124 0.15 9.63 4.36
CA VAL A 124 0.72 8.29 4.30
C VAL A 124 2.06 8.37 3.58
N ARG A 125 3.10 7.88 4.23
CA ARG A 125 4.43 7.76 3.64
C ARG A 125 4.81 6.30 3.63
N LEU A 126 4.97 5.74 2.45
CA LEU A 126 5.46 4.37 2.24
C LEU A 126 6.91 4.45 1.77
N THR A 127 7.80 3.83 2.52
CA THR A 127 9.20 3.66 2.12
C THR A 127 9.41 2.20 1.78
N VAL A 128 9.81 1.91 0.55
CA VAL A 128 10.16 0.55 0.12
C VAL A 128 11.67 0.48 0.02
N LEU A 129 12.27 -0.36 0.85
CA LEU A 129 13.72 -0.57 0.88
C LEU A 129 14.06 -1.90 0.19
N TYR A 130 14.74 -1.81 -0.92
CA TYR A 130 15.17 -2.97 -1.71
C TYR A 130 16.56 -3.47 -1.26
N GLU A 131 16.91 -4.70 -1.63
CA GLU A 131 18.20 -5.28 -1.25
C GLU A 131 19.37 -4.70 -2.04
N SER A 132 19.09 -4.09 -3.20
CA SER A 132 20.12 -3.52 -4.07
C SER A 132 19.57 -2.35 -4.87
N LYS A 133 20.50 -1.56 -5.41
CA LYS A 133 20.17 -0.50 -6.37
C LYS A 133 19.51 -1.07 -7.62
N GLU A 134 20.00 -2.23 -8.11
CA GLU A 134 19.44 -2.91 -9.26
C GLU A 134 17.98 -3.31 -9.04
N ALA A 135 17.66 -3.87 -7.87
CA ALA A 135 16.28 -4.22 -7.51
C ALA A 135 15.39 -2.99 -7.50
N ARG A 136 15.85 -1.89 -6.87
CA ARG A 136 15.14 -0.63 -6.82
C ARG A 136 14.87 -0.08 -8.22
N ASP A 137 15.89 -0.07 -9.07
CA ASP A 137 15.77 0.44 -10.44
C ASP A 137 14.80 -0.39 -11.28
N THR A 138 14.83 -1.71 -11.12
CA THR A 138 13.91 -2.62 -11.79
C THR A 138 12.46 -2.33 -11.38
N ALA A 139 12.21 -2.16 -10.08
CA ALA A 139 10.89 -1.83 -9.56
C ALA A 139 10.40 -0.48 -10.09
N THR A 140 11.27 0.52 -10.13
CA THR A 140 10.94 1.85 -10.65
C THR A 140 10.50 1.77 -12.12
N ARG A 141 11.14 0.91 -12.90
CA ARG A 141 10.81 0.74 -14.32
C ARG A 141 9.57 -0.13 -14.58
N SER A 142 9.02 -0.77 -13.56
CA SER A 142 7.89 -1.69 -13.70
C SER A 142 6.54 -1.02 -13.96
N GLY A 143 6.46 0.30 -13.81
CA GLY A 143 5.18 1.03 -13.92
C GLY A 143 4.36 1.00 -12.63
N MET A 144 4.94 0.60 -11.51
CA MET A 144 4.26 0.52 -10.21
C MET A 144 3.58 1.82 -9.81
N GLU A 145 4.17 2.96 -10.18
CA GLU A 145 3.63 4.28 -9.86
C GLU A 145 2.21 4.45 -10.39
N HIS A 146 1.96 4.05 -11.63
CA HIS A 146 0.64 4.13 -12.25
C HIS A 146 -0.40 3.32 -11.46
N GLY A 147 -0.05 2.09 -11.08
CA GLY A 147 -0.93 1.24 -10.26
C GLY A 147 -1.17 1.81 -8.87
N MET A 148 -0.16 2.41 -8.26
CA MET A 148 -0.27 3.04 -6.95
C MET A 148 -1.21 4.24 -6.98
N VAL A 149 -1.11 5.10 -8.01
CA VAL A 149 -2.03 6.25 -8.17
C VAL A 149 -3.47 5.76 -8.29
N ALA A 150 -3.72 4.76 -9.13
CA ALA A 150 -5.07 4.20 -9.31
C ALA A 150 -5.61 3.63 -8.00
N GLY A 151 -4.79 2.89 -7.26
CA GLY A 151 -5.16 2.34 -5.95
C GLY A 151 -5.47 3.41 -4.93
N TYR A 152 -4.62 4.42 -4.82
CA TYR A 152 -4.82 5.51 -3.86
C TYR A 152 -6.03 6.36 -4.20
N ASN A 153 -6.37 6.53 -5.48
CA ASN A 153 -7.60 7.21 -5.86
C ASN A 153 -8.83 6.43 -5.38
N ARG A 154 -8.81 5.10 -5.50
CA ARG A 154 -9.89 4.25 -4.96
C ARG A 154 -9.93 4.32 -3.43
N LEU A 155 -8.78 4.35 -2.78
CA LEU A 155 -8.70 4.47 -1.32
C LEU A 155 -9.38 5.75 -0.86
N GLU A 156 -9.17 6.87 -1.55
CA GLU A 156 -9.84 8.13 -1.24
C GLU A 156 -11.36 7.97 -1.28
N GLU A 157 -11.89 7.28 -2.29
CA GLU A 157 -13.33 7.02 -2.42
C GLU A 157 -13.84 6.10 -1.31
N VAL A 158 -13.08 5.07 -0.96
CA VAL A 158 -13.43 4.14 0.14
C VAL A 158 -13.50 4.90 1.45
N LEU A 159 -12.51 5.74 1.74
CA LEU A 159 -12.47 6.53 2.97
C LEU A 159 -13.66 7.49 3.05
N ALA A 160 -13.98 8.18 1.96
CA ALA A 160 -15.13 9.08 1.90
C ALA A 160 -16.43 8.32 2.17
N SER A 161 -16.58 7.14 1.59
CA SER A 161 -17.75 6.27 1.82
C SER A 161 -17.87 5.85 3.30
N LEU A 162 -16.77 5.48 3.94
CA LEU A 162 -16.76 5.08 5.35
C LEU A 162 -17.15 6.24 6.27
N ILE A 163 -16.67 7.43 5.99
CA ILE A 163 -17.03 8.63 6.76
C ILE A 163 -18.51 8.95 6.59
N GLU A 164 -19.00 8.91 5.35
CA GLU A 164 -20.40 9.21 5.03
C GLU A 164 -21.37 8.25 5.73
N THR A 165 -21.03 6.96 5.79
CA THR A 165 -21.88 5.95 6.43
C THR A 165 -21.66 5.81 7.93
N GLY A 166 -20.66 6.47 8.49
CA GLY A 166 -20.30 6.34 9.91
C GLY A 166 -19.72 4.97 10.26
N ALA A 167 -19.21 4.23 9.30
CA ALA A 167 -18.68 2.86 9.47
C ALA A 167 -17.22 2.84 9.95
N PHE A 168 -16.96 3.45 11.14
CA PHE A 168 -15.61 3.50 11.72
C PHE A 168 -15.60 3.51 13.24
#